data_972cc53a7d498b293d21bb2db4699421
#
_entry.id   972cc53a7d498b293d21bb2db4699421
#
_cell.length_a   1.000
_cell.length_b   1.000
_cell.length_c   1.000
_cell.angle_alpha   90.00
_cell.angle_beta   90.00
_cell.angle_gamma   90.00
#
_symmetry.space_group_name_H-M   'P 1'
#
loop_
_entity.id
_entity.type
_entity.pdbx_description
1 polymer ?
#
loop_
_entity_poly.entity_id
_entity_poly.type
_entity_poly.pdbx_seq_one_letter_code
_entity_poly.pdbx_strand_id
1 'polypeptide(L)'
;MPERLSIADIGKKLAKAGRLEMRPLCVYGADIAPCESVAAAKVNRCLSEALLEMAVKKDMPPIYLGENMLEGVCPDGQSWLGFIPFHPHLKDFISIGSPEFRGGMAEYYKANPEVAEKSMEAVGKLTPLGKYTVISGCDHLPFGDPGVKAIICFGNAEQIRNLCGLIHFRSTRPFSSTVVPWGPACATMIAYPAGIAEKAPDGAAFVGPTDPTGNAWFPESHLVIGLPIKVSRQMCEDLKDSFIEKKPSLAYPKRRVNPTGSATKTE
;
A
#
# COMPACT_ATOMS: atom_id res chain seq x y z
N MET A 1 24.08 -5.81 19.91
CA MET A 1 23.35 -5.49 18.65
C MET A 1 22.38 -4.39 18.98
N PRO A 2 22.19 -3.35 18.15
CA PRO A 2 21.16 -2.35 18.42
C PRO A 2 19.79 -3.05 18.48
N GLU A 3 18.99 -2.67 19.45
CA GLU A 3 17.67 -3.21 19.66
C GLU A 3 16.80 -3.00 18.40
N ARG A 4 16.19 -4.09 17.93
CA ARG A 4 15.36 -4.04 16.71
C ARG A 4 14.11 -3.24 16.99
N LEU A 5 13.89 -2.14 16.26
CA LEU A 5 12.70 -1.29 16.38
C LEU A 5 11.41 -2.11 16.32
N SER A 6 10.50 -1.87 17.23
CA SER A 6 9.16 -2.46 17.20
C SER A 6 8.36 -1.95 16.00
N ILE A 7 7.34 -2.67 15.57
CA ILE A 7 6.46 -2.22 14.48
C ILE A 7 5.71 -0.93 14.86
N ALA A 8 5.33 -0.80 16.11
CA ALA A 8 4.72 0.42 16.62
C ALA A 8 5.68 1.63 16.49
N ASP A 9 6.97 1.45 16.81
CA ASP A 9 7.97 2.51 16.68
C ASP A 9 8.24 2.86 15.21
N ILE A 10 8.28 1.86 14.33
CA ILE A 10 8.38 2.09 12.88
C ILE A 10 7.20 2.93 12.41
N GLY A 11 5.96 2.53 12.73
CA GLY A 11 4.77 3.29 12.39
C GLY A 11 4.81 4.73 12.90
N LYS A 12 5.17 4.94 14.17
CA LYS A 12 5.31 6.28 14.78
C LYS A 12 6.37 7.13 14.07
N LYS A 13 7.54 6.56 13.76
CA LYS A 13 8.62 7.26 13.07
C LYS A 13 8.22 7.66 11.65
N LEU A 14 7.59 6.77 10.89
CA LEU A 14 7.11 7.05 9.54
C LEU A 14 5.99 8.10 9.56
N ALA A 15 5.04 7.99 10.48
CA ALA A 15 3.98 8.99 10.66
C ALA A 15 4.56 10.37 10.97
N LYS A 16 5.54 10.45 11.89
CA LYS A 16 6.24 11.70 12.21
C LYS A 16 7.01 12.25 11.00
N ALA A 17 7.77 11.39 10.31
CA ALA A 17 8.56 11.77 9.15
C ALA A 17 7.71 12.32 8.00
N GLY A 18 6.58 11.68 7.71
CA GLY A 18 5.62 12.11 6.69
C GLY A 18 4.62 13.15 7.16
N ARG A 19 4.58 13.48 8.47
CA ARG A 19 3.49 14.26 9.09
C ARG A 19 2.12 13.69 8.73
N LEU A 20 1.99 12.36 8.76
CA LEU A 20 0.78 11.67 8.37
C LEU A 20 -0.36 11.92 9.37
N GLU A 21 -1.54 12.21 8.86
CA GLU A 21 -2.77 12.36 9.66
C GLU A 21 -3.42 11.00 9.93
N MET A 22 -3.29 10.10 8.96
CA MET A 22 -3.77 8.74 9.04
C MET A 22 -2.72 7.83 9.69
N ARG A 23 -3.16 6.85 10.49
CA ARG A 23 -2.23 5.90 11.10
C ARG A 23 -1.61 4.98 10.05
N PRO A 24 -0.31 4.68 10.12
CA PRO A 24 0.29 3.62 9.32
C PRO A 24 -0.29 2.25 9.67
N LEU A 25 -0.52 1.44 8.63
CA LEU A 25 -0.95 0.06 8.77
C LEU A 25 0.21 -0.88 8.52
N CYS A 26 0.12 -2.10 9.03
CA CYS A 26 1.06 -3.17 8.76
C CYS A 26 0.35 -4.42 8.23
N VAL A 27 1.08 -5.20 7.44
CA VAL A 27 0.59 -6.43 6.79
C VAL A 27 1.48 -7.60 7.16
N TYR A 28 0.87 -8.73 7.52
CA TYR A 28 1.57 -9.98 7.83
C TYR A 28 0.75 -11.20 7.47
N GLY A 29 1.40 -12.36 7.40
CA GLY A 29 0.75 -13.65 7.26
C GLY A 29 0.54 -14.30 8.62
N ALA A 30 -0.56 -15.06 8.78
CA ALA A 30 -0.85 -15.83 9.98
C ALA A 30 -1.45 -17.20 9.62
N ASP A 31 -1.18 -18.21 10.44
CA ASP A 31 -1.78 -19.55 10.31
C ASP A 31 -3.09 -19.67 11.09
N ILE A 32 -3.31 -18.78 12.04
CA ILE A 32 -4.51 -18.68 12.87
C ILE A 32 -5.04 -17.25 12.77
N ALA A 33 -6.35 -17.08 12.63
CA ALA A 33 -6.97 -15.75 12.66
C ALA A 33 -6.67 -15.08 14.01
N PRO A 34 -6.19 -13.83 14.04
CA PRO A 34 -5.84 -13.16 15.29
C PRO A 34 -7.09 -12.99 16.18
N CYS A 35 -6.88 -13.11 17.50
CA CYS A 35 -7.92 -12.75 18.47
C CYS A 35 -8.34 -11.29 18.25
N GLU A 36 -9.62 -10.99 18.50
CA GLU A 36 -10.19 -9.64 18.38
C GLU A 36 -10.11 -9.04 16.96
N SER A 37 -9.85 -9.86 15.94
CA SER A 37 -9.85 -9.44 14.53
C SER A 37 -11.20 -9.66 13.87
N VAL A 38 -11.46 -8.93 12.79
CA VAL A 38 -12.71 -8.98 12.02
C VAL A 38 -12.41 -9.44 10.60
N ALA A 39 -13.26 -10.33 10.05
CA ALA A 39 -13.14 -10.71 8.65
C ALA A 39 -13.31 -9.50 7.73
N ALA A 40 -12.46 -9.36 6.73
CA ALA A 40 -12.47 -8.22 5.81
C ALA A 40 -13.85 -7.98 5.16
N ALA A 41 -14.56 -9.05 4.80
CA ALA A 41 -15.91 -9.00 4.24
C ALA A 41 -16.96 -8.31 5.16
N LYS A 42 -16.74 -8.27 6.46
CA LYS A 42 -17.63 -7.60 7.42
C LYS A 42 -17.38 -6.09 7.52
N VAL A 43 -16.25 -5.64 7.02
CA VAL A 43 -15.87 -4.22 7.02
C VAL A 43 -16.30 -3.56 5.73
N ASN A 44 -15.77 -4.06 4.61
CA ASN A 44 -16.09 -3.54 3.29
C ASN A 44 -15.83 -4.63 2.24
N ARG A 45 -16.64 -4.63 1.18
CA ARG A 45 -16.40 -5.53 0.04
C ARG A 45 -15.08 -5.22 -0.66
N CYS A 46 -14.73 -3.96 -0.81
CA CYS A 46 -13.44 -3.52 -1.35
C CYS A 46 -12.39 -3.52 -0.24
N LEU A 47 -11.38 -4.37 -0.35
CA LEU A 47 -10.31 -4.45 0.63
C LEU A 47 -9.55 -3.13 0.76
N SER A 48 -9.31 -2.45 -0.35
CA SER A 48 -8.56 -1.19 -0.36
C SER A 48 -9.30 -0.07 0.37
N GLU A 49 -10.63 -0.02 0.24
CA GLU A 49 -11.49 0.91 0.98
C GLU A 49 -11.47 0.57 2.48
N ALA A 50 -11.56 -0.72 2.84
CA ALA A 50 -11.44 -1.17 4.23
C ALA A 50 -10.10 -0.74 4.87
N LEU A 51 -9.01 -0.76 4.12
CA LEU A 51 -7.71 -0.30 4.60
C LEU A 51 -7.68 1.22 4.84
N LEU A 52 -8.27 1.99 3.94
CA LEU A 52 -8.38 3.44 4.11
C LEU A 52 -9.24 3.77 5.35
N GLU A 53 -10.38 3.09 5.52
CA GLU A 53 -11.20 3.23 6.73
C GLU A 53 -10.39 2.93 7.99
N MET A 54 -9.63 1.85 8.01
CA MET A 54 -8.78 1.47 9.14
C MET A 54 -7.69 2.52 9.43
N ALA A 55 -7.13 3.14 8.40
CA ALA A 55 -6.13 4.19 8.58
C ALA A 55 -6.73 5.46 9.21
N VAL A 56 -8.01 5.76 8.92
CA VAL A 56 -8.74 6.91 9.48
C VAL A 56 -9.30 6.61 10.87
N LYS A 57 -9.94 5.44 11.04
CA LYS A 57 -10.58 5.01 12.29
C LYS A 57 -9.58 4.26 13.17
N LYS A 58 -8.92 4.98 14.09
CA LYS A 58 -7.82 4.45 14.90
C LYS A 58 -8.19 3.33 15.88
N ASP A 59 -9.45 3.19 16.22
CA ASP A 59 -10.01 2.17 17.13
C ASP A 59 -10.41 0.89 16.38
N MET A 60 -10.31 0.87 15.08
CA MET A 60 -10.71 -0.27 14.26
C MET A 60 -9.79 -1.48 14.52
N PRO A 61 -10.37 -2.68 14.82
CA PRO A 61 -9.59 -3.89 15.09
C PRO A 61 -8.84 -4.36 13.81
N PRO A 62 -7.86 -5.27 13.96
CA PRO A 62 -7.24 -5.91 12.80
C PRO A 62 -8.29 -6.57 11.90
N ILE A 63 -8.07 -6.52 10.60
CA ILE A 63 -8.87 -7.24 9.61
C ILE A 63 -8.06 -8.38 9.00
N TYR A 64 -8.75 -9.45 8.60
CA TYR A 64 -8.09 -10.58 7.97
C TYR A 64 -8.90 -11.12 6.79
N LEU A 65 -8.19 -11.71 5.84
CA LEU A 65 -8.71 -12.47 4.71
C LEU A 65 -8.03 -13.83 4.69
N GLY A 66 -8.81 -14.89 4.51
CA GLY A 66 -8.32 -16.26 4.39
C GLY A 66 -9.10 -17.04 3.34
N GLU A 67 -8.57 -18.17 2.90
CA GLU A 67 -9.13 -19.00 1.82
C GLU A 67 -10.60 -19.37 2.04
N ASN A 68 -10.97 -19.66 3.28
CA ASN A 68 -12.35 -20.06 3.63
C ASN A 68 -13.28 -18.87 3.93
N MET A 69 -12.87 -17.64 3.65
CA MET A 69 -13.58 -16.42 4.02
C MET A 69 -13.66 -15.43 2.87
N LEU A 70 -13.76 -15.94 1.67
CA LEU A 70 -13.75 -15.15 0.44
C LEU A 70 -15.11 -14.55 0.10
N GLU A 71 -16.19 -15.10 0.65
CA GLU A 71 -17.54 -14.59 0.43
C GLU A 71 -17.66 -13.15 0.93
N GLY A 72 -18.21 -12.28 0.10
CA GLY A 72 -18.38 -10.86 0.41
C GLY A 72 -17.15 -9.98 0.14
N VAL A 73 -15.99 -10.55 -0.17
CA VAL A 73 -14.81 -9.78 -0.58
C VAL A 73 -14.74 -9.70 -2.11
N CYS A 74 -14.24 -8.58 -2.63
CA CYS A 74 -14.03 -8.38 -4.05
C CYS A 74 -13.16 -9.50 -4.66
N PRO A 75 -13.62 -10.22 -5.71
CA PRO A 75 -12.86 -11.31 -6.33
C PRO A 75 -11.47 -10.87 -6.84
N ASP A 76 -11.35 -9.64 -7.32
CA ASP A 76 -10.07 -9.13 -7.79
C ASP A 76 -9.06 -8.99 -6.62
N GLY A 77 -9.54 -8.48 -5.46
CA GLY A 77 -8.73 -8.45 -4.25
C GLY A 77 -8.26 -9.83 -3.81
N GLN A 78 -9.14 -10.84 -3.90
CA GLN A 78 -8.79 -12.23 -3.60
C GLN A 78 -7.70 -12.78 -4.53
N SER A 79 -7.84 -12.52 -5.85
CA SER A 79 -6.87 -12.97 -6.86
C SER A 79 -5.52 -12.27 -6.68
N TRP A 80 -5.53 -10.96 -6.46
CA TRP A 80 -4.30 -10.18 -6.27
C TRP A 80 -3.57 -10.51 -4.96
N LEU A 81 -4.27 -11.05 -3.96
CA LEU A 81 -3.66 -11.58 -2.74
C LEU A 81 -3.26 -13.06 -2.86
N GLY A 82 -3.52 -13.68 -4.00
CA GLY A 82 -3.11 -15.04 -4.32
C GLY A 82 -4.00 -16.15 -3.75
N PHE A 83 -5.18 -15.83 -3.20
CA PHE A 83 -6.12 -16.83 -2.65
C PHE A 83 -6.87 -17.60 -3.73
N ILE A 84 -7.17 -16.96 -4.85
CA ILE A 84 -7.80 -17.58 -6.03
C ILE A 84 -7.04 -17.20 -7.30
N PRO A 85 -7.13 -18.00 -8.39
CA PRO A 85 -6.57 -17.61 -9.67
C PRO A 85 -7.29 -16.38 -10.23
N PHE A 86 -6.64 -15.67 -11.13
CA PHE A 86 -7.30 -14.63 -11.91
C PHE A 86 -8.42 -15.22 -12.75
N HIS A 87 -9.56 -14.51 -12.81
CA HIS A 87 -10.65 -14.92 -13.70
C HIS A 87 -10.18 -14.82 -15.16
N PRO A 88 -10.48 -15.83 -16.04
CA PRO A 88 -10.04 -15.82 -17.45
C PRO A 88 -10.40 -14.55 -18.22
N HIS A 89 -11.56 -13.96 -17.94
CA HIS A 89 -12.04 -12.72 -18.56
C HIS A 89 -11.66 -11.43 -17.78
N LEU A 90 -10.77 -11.51 -16.80
CA LEU A 90 -10.31 -10.31 -16.10
C LEU A 90 -9.56 -9.37 -17.05
N LYS A 91 -8.78 -9.93 -17.99
CA LYS A 91 -8.08 -9.17 -19.03
C LYS A 91 -9.02 -8.37 -19.94
N ASP A 92 -10.19 -8.94 -20.23
CA ASP A 92 -11.23 -8.27 -21.02
C ASP A 92 -11.82 -7.09 -20.21
N PHE A 93 -12.19 -7.33 -18.96
CA PHE A 93 -12.76 -6.33 -18.07
C PHE A 93 -11.83 -5.12 -17.85
N ILE A 94 -10.54 -5.35 -17.59
CA ILE A 94 -9.58 -4.24 -17.40
C ILE A 94 -9.17 -3.54 -18.69
N SER A 95 -9.65 -4.00 -19.85
CA SER A 95 -9.43 -3.39 -21.15
C SER A 95 -10.72 -2.92 -21.80
N ILE A 96 -11.23 -3.61 -22.77
CA ILE A 96 -12.34 -3.18 -23.63
C ILE A 96 -13.70 -3.84 -23.32
N GLY A 97 -13.73 -4.71 -22.32
CA GLY A 97 -14.91 -5.48 -21.91
C GLY A 97 -15.14 -6.75 -22.72
N SER A 98 -16.02 -7.61 -22.20
CA SER A 98 -16.53 -8.81 -22.87
C SER A 98 -17.97 -9.07 -22.40
N PRO A 99 -18.91 -9.38 -23.31
CA PRO A 99 -20.27 -9.73 -22.92
C PRO A 99 -20.37 -10.89 -21.94
N GLU A 100 -19.40 -11.83 -21.97
CA GLU A 100 -19.34 -13.01 -21.12
C GLU A 100 -18.95 -12.69 -19.67
N PHE A 101 -18.51 -11.47 -19.38
CA PHE A 101 -18.06 -11.10 -18.05
C PHE A 101 -18.61 -9.73 -17.61
N ARG A 102 -19.22 -9.69 -16.44
CA ARG A 102 -19.77 -8.47 -15.82
C ARG A 102 -20.71 -7.67 -16.73
N GLY A 103 -21.43 -8.35 -17.63
CA GLY A 103 -22.38 -7.70 -18.56
C GLY A 103 -21.73 -6.76 -19.58
N GLY A 104 -20.49 -7.02 -19.96
CA GLY A 104 -19.75 -6.20 -20.93
C GLY A 104 -19.09 -4.96 -20.34
N MET A 105 -19.09 -4.78 -19.01
CA MET A 105 -18.39 -3.67 -18.37
C MET A 105 -16.90 -3.70 -18.66
N ALA A 106 -16.31 -2.53 -18.84
CA ALA A 106 -14.88 -2.34 -19.06
C ALA A 106 -14.32 -1.19 -18.27
N GLU A 107 -13.06 -1.31 -17.85
CA GLU A 107 -12.33 -0.24 -17.14
C GLU A 107 -11.53 0.66 -18.08
N TYR A 108 -11.24 0.20 -19.30
CA TYR A 108 -10.35 0.88 -20.25
C TYR A 108 -9.00 1.28 -19.67
N TYR A 109 -8.52 0.50 -18.70
CA TYR A 109 -7.25 0.72 -18.01
C TYR A 109 -6.06 0.13 -18.79
N LYS A 110 -6.34 -0.80 -19.70
CA LYS A 110 -5.39 -1.35 -20.68
C LYS A 110 -5.95 -1.21 -22.10
N ALA A 111 -5.06 -1.05 -23.07
CA ALA A 111 -5.44 -0.80 -24.45
C ALA A 111 -6.27 -1.93 -25.08
N ASN A 112 -5.97 -3.17 -24.72
CA ASN A 112 -6.65 -4.36 -25.21
C ASN A 112 -6.37 -5.57 -24.30
N PRO A 113 -7.08 -6.72 -24.47
CA PRO A 113 -6.90 -7.90 -23.65
C PRO A 113 -5.50 -8.51 -23.71
N GLU A 114 -4.80 -8.44 -24.86
CA GLU A 114 -3.45 -8.97 -24.99
C GLU A 114 -2.44 -8.19 -24.13
N VAL A 115 -2.52 -6.87 -24.13
CA VAL A 115 -1.69 -6.01 -23.28
C VAL A 115 -2.00 -6.24 -21.80
N ALA A 116 -3.27 -6.42 -21.47
CA ALA A 116 -3.73 -6.75 -20.12
C ALA A 116 -3.13 -8.08 -19.64
N GLU A 117 -3.26 -9.14 -20.45
CA GLU A 117 -2.75 -10.49 -20.16
C GLU A 117 -1.23 -10.47 -19.92
N LYS A 118 -0.46 -9.88 -20.84
CA LYS A 118 0.99 -9.73 -20.68
C LYS A 118 1.39 -8.95 -19.42
N SER A 119 0.59 -7.95 -19.06
CA SER A 119 0.83 -7.20 -17.82
C SER A 119 0.58 -8.06 -16.58
N MET A 120 -0.48 -8.89 -16.58
CA MET A 120 -0.78 -9.82 -15.49
C MET A 120 0.28 -10.92 -15.39
N GLU A 121 0.74 -11.47 -16.51
CA GLU A 121 1.84 -12.44 -16.56
C GLU A 121 3.15 -11.87 -16.02
N ALA A 122 3.45 -10.62 -16.35
CA ALA A 122 4.66 -9.92 -15.86
C ALA A 122 4.68 -9.71 -14.35
N VAL A 123 3.51 -9.66 -13.69
CA VAL A 123 3.42 -9.64 -12.22
C VAL A 123 3.94 -10.96 -11.63
N GLY A 124 3.78 -12.05 -12.36
CA GLY A 124 4.18 -13.38 -11.93
C GLY A 124 3.20 -14.01 -10.94
N LYS A 125 3.62 -15.12 -10.33
CA LYS A 125 2.77 -15.88 -9.41
C LYS A 125 2.60 -15.15 -8.09
N LEU A 126 1.37 -14.82 -7.76
CA LEU A 126 0.96 -14.32 -6.44
C LEU A 126 0.67 -15.50 -5.52
N THR A 127 1.07 -15.36 -4.26
CA THR A 127 0.83 -16.37 -3.22
C THR A 127 0.38 -15.66 -1.95
N PRO A 128 -0.59 -16.22 -1.20
CA PRO A 128 -0.97 -15.67 0.09
C PRO A 128 0.23 -15.58 1.03
N LEU A 129 0.20 -14.61 1.94
CA LEU A 129 1.26 -14.42 2.94
C LEU A 129 1.28 -15.51 4.01
N GLY A 130 0.17 -16.22 4.17
CA GLY A 130 -0.07 -17.31 5.09
C GLY A 130 -1.47 -17.85 4.87
N LYS A 131 -1.97 -18.69 5.76
CA LYS A 131 -3.36 -19.13 5.75
C LYS A 131 -4.33 -17.94 5.81
N TYR A 132 -3.91 -16.90 6.52
CA TYR A 132 -4.57 -15.60 6.57
C TYR A 132 -3.59 -14.48 6.20
N THR A 133 -4.04 -13.53 5.40
CA THR A 133 -3.41 -12.22 5.27
C THR A 133 -4.10 -11.29 6.26
N VAL A 134 -3.32 -10.70 7.14
CA VAL A 134 -3.81 -9.84 8.23
C VAL A 134 -3.30 -8.42 8.04
N ILE A 135 -4.18 -7.45 8.24
CA ILE A 135 -3.87 -6.03 8.23
C ILE A 135 -4.25 -5.44 9.60
N SER A 136 -3.36 -4.66 10.18
CA SER A 136 -3.56 -4.01 11.47
C SER A 136 -2.98 -2.61 11.47
N GLY A 137 -3.43 -1.75 12.39
CA GLY A 137 -2.66 -0.55 12.72
C GLY A 137 -1.29 -0.94 13.29
N CYS A 138 -0.23 -0.23 12.91
CA CYS A 138 1.11 -0.48 13.47
C CYS A 138 1.14 -0.34 15.00
N ASP A 139 0.26 0.46 15.55
CA ASP A 139 0.08 0.73 16.98
C ASP A 139 -0.83 -0.28 17.70
N HIS A 140 -1.42 -1.22 16.97
CA HIS A 140 -2.42 -2.17 17.47
C HIS A 140 -2.03 -3.63 17.18
N LEU A 141 -0.77 -3.98 17.43
CA LEU A 141 -0.32 -5.38 17.32
C LEU A 141 -0.45 -6.07 18.67
N PRO A 142 -1.24 -7.13 18.77
CA PRO A 142 -1.58 -7.75 20.08
C PRO A 142 -0.37 -8.42 20.76
N PHE A 143 0.66 -8.88 20.04
CA PHE A 143 1.74 -9.71 20.61
C PHE A 143 3.11 -9.50 19.93
N GLY A 144 3.57 -8.24 19.83
CA GLY A 144 4.90 -7.98 19.28
C GLY A 144 4.94 -7.98 17.74
N ASP A 145 6.04 -8.45 17.14
CA ASP A 145 6.21 -8.50 15.68
C ASP A 145 5.80 -9.89 15.15
N PRO A 146 4.61 -10.02 14.52
CA PRO A 146 4.13 -11.29 13.97
C PRO A 146 4.80 -11.66 12.63
N GLY A 147 5.94 -11.08 12.30
CA GLY A 147 6.59 -11.25 11.01
C GLY A 147 6.02 -10.32 9.95
N VAL A 148 5.82 -9.06 10.31
CA VAL A 148 5.32 -8.03 9.38
C VAL A 148 6.15 -7.99 8.10
N LYS A 149 5.46 -7.94 6.96
CA LYS A 149 6.02 -7.94 5.61
C LYS A 149 6.06 -6.56 4.98
N ALA A 150 5.05 -5.74 5.25
CA ALA A 150 4.95 -4.40 4.69
C ALA A 150 4.27 -3.42 5.64
N ILE A 151 4.58 -2.13 5.44
CA ILE A 151 3.89 -0.98 6.06
C ILE A 151 3.16 -0.22 4.97
N ILE A 152 1.94 0.24 5.26
CA ILE A 152 1.11 1.04 4.36
C ILE A 152 0.94 2.42 4.99
N CYS A 153 1.24 3.46 4.23
CA CYS A 153 1.02 4.84 4.65
C CYS A 153 0.15 5.57 3.63
N PHE A 154 -0.87 6.26 4.12
CA PHE A 154 -1.71 7.16 3.33
C PHE A 154 -1.32 8.60 3.66
N GLY A 155 -1.33 9.47 2.65
CA GLY A 155 -1.00 10.86 2.84
C GLY A 155 -1.21 11.69 1.59
N ASN A 156 -1.16 13.01 1.75
CA ASN A 156 -1.19 13.91 0.61
C ASN A 156 0.12 13.85 -0.21
N ALA A 157 0.12 14.50 -1.36
CA ALA A 157 1.26 14.47 -2.29
C ALA A 157 2.58 14.93 -1.64
N GLU A 158 2.55 15.91 -0.72
CA GLU A 158 3.76 16.36 -0.02
C GLU A 158 4.26 15.32 0.97
N GLN A 159 3.38 14.72 1.72
CA GLN A 159 3.69 13.71 2.72
C GLN A 159 4.33 12.48 2.05
N ILE A 160 3.72 11.99 0.97
CA ILE A 160 4.25 10.85 0.21
C ILE A 160 5.56 11.19 -0.50
N ARG A 161 5.69 12.39 -1.10
CA ARG A 161 6.95 12.87 -1.70
C ARG A 161 8.10 12.85 -0.69
N ASN A 162 7.87 13.30 0.55
CA ASN A 162 8.90 13.31 1.58
C ASN A 162 9.31 11.88 2.00
N LEU A 163 8.36 10.95 2.08
CA LEU A 163 8.68 9.54 2.30
C LEU A 163 9.47 8.95 1.13
N CYS A 164 9.10 9.26 -0.12
CA CYS A 164 9.87 8.86 -1.30
C CYS A 164 11.30 9.42 -1.26
N GLY A 165 11.47 10.69 -0.90
CA GLY A 165 12.79 11.29 -0.72
C GLY A 165 13.63 10.59 0.35
N LEU A 166 13.01 10.15 1.45
CA LEU A 166 13.68 9.39 2.51
C LEU A 166 14.12 7.99 2.02
N ILE A 167 13.33 7.31 1.17
CA ILE A 167 13.73 6.04 0.56
C ILE A 167 15.00 6.21 -0.27
N HIS A 168 15.12 7.34 -0.98
CA HIS A 168 16.29 7.63 -1.81
C HIS A 168 17.52 8.07 -1.02
N PHE A 169 17.42 8.37 0.28
CA PHE A 169 18.52 8.91 1.07
C PHE A 169 19.79 8.07 1.00
N ARG A 170 19.67 6.75 1.05
CA ARG A 170 20.80 5.81 0.98
C ARG A 170 20.85 5.03 -0.35
N SER A 171 19.80 5.13 -1.17
CA SER A 171 19.72 4.37 -2.40
C SER A 171 20.61 4.94 -3.49
N THR A 172 21.33 4.07 -4.18
CA THR A 172 22.07 4.40 -5.40
C THR A 172 21.29 4.12 -6.67
N ARG A 173 20.01 3.71 -6.56
CA ARG A 173 19.13 3.34 -7.67
C ARG A 173 18.12 4.45 -7.95
N PRO A 174 18.36 5.34 -8.90
CA PRO A 174 17.52 6.52 -9.12
C PRO A 174 16.13 6.20 -9.68
N PHE A 175 15.92 5.05 -10.30
CA PHE A 175 14.69 4.73 -11.05
C PHE A 175 13.90 3.54 -10.52
N SER A 176 14.39 2.81 -9.52
CA SER A 176 13.78 1.55 -9.07
C SER A 176 13.55 1.42 -7.57
N SER A 177 13.91 2.42 -6.77
CA SER A 177 13.67 2.42 -5.31
C SER A 177 12.24 2.81 -4.96
N THR A 178 11.61 3.60 -5.83
CA THR A 178 10.19 3.96 -5.75
C THR A 178 9.55 3.71 -7.09
N VAL A 179 8.43 3.00 -7.11
CA VAL A 179 7.74 2.57 -8.33
C VAL A 179 6.28 2.99 -8.25
N VAL A 180 5.73 3.49 -9.36
CA VAL A 180 4.29 3.67 -9.56
C VAL A 180 3.82 2.49 -10.41
N PRO A 181 3.32 1.41 -9.79
CA PRO A 181 3.03 0.18 -10.51
C PRO A 181 1.68 0.24 -11.19
N TRP A 182 1.51 -0.56 -12.24
CA TRP A 182 0.20 -0.95 -12.72
C TRP A 182 -0.42 -2.00 -11.80
N GLY A 183 -1.73 -1.92 -11.59
CA GLY A 183 -2.52 -2.91 -10.83
C GLY A 183 -3.54 -2.22 -9.92
N PRO A 184 -4.41 -3.00 -9.29
CA PRO A 184 -5.40 -2.46 -8.36
C PRO A 184 -4.74 -1.93 -7.08
N ALA A 185 -5.47 -1.08 -6.37
CA ALA A 185 -4.98 -0.46 -5.16
C ALA A 185 -4.52 -1.48 -4.10
N CYS A 186 -5.22 -2.61 -3.95
CA CYS A 186 -4.82 -3.69 -3.03
C CYS A 186 -3.49 -4.35 -3.42
N ALA A 187 -3.16 -4.42 -4.72
CA ALA A 187 -1.84 -4.90 -5.15
C ALA A 187 -0.74 -3.93 -4.74
N THR A 188 -0.93 -2.64 -4.99
CA THR A 188 0.02 -1.58 -4.60
C THR A 188 0.25 -1.55 -3.08
N MET A 189 -0.80 -1.74 -2.30
CA MET A 189 -0.74 -1.68 -0.84
C MET A 189 -0.20 -2.96 -0.20
N ILE A 190 -0.53 -4.13 -0.74
CA ILE A 190 -0.28 -5.42 -0.10
C ILE A 190 0.58 -6.34 -0.96
N ALA A 191 0.08 -6.76 -2.13
CA ALA A 191 0.70 -7.84 -2.90
C ALA A 191 2.13 -7.49 -3.35
N TYR A 192 2.35 -6.28 -3.82
CA TYR A 192 3.67 -5.85 -4.28
C TYR A 192 4.66 -5.64 -3.14
N PRO A 193 4.37 -4.83 -2.09
CA PRO A 193 5.34 -4.60 -1.03
C PRO A 193 5.55 -5.81 -0.13
N ALA A 194 4.52 -6.62 0.13
CA ALA A 194 4.63 -7.76 1.02
C ALA A 194 5.07 -9.06 0.33
N GLY A 195 4.78 -9.22 -0.96
CA GLY A 195 5.07 -10.45 -1.70
C GLY A 195 6.19 -10.32 -2.73
N ILE A 196 6.08 -9.36 -3.66
CA ILE A 196 7.00 -9.24 -4.79
C ILE A 196 8.30 -8.55 -4.39
N ALA A 197 8.22 -7.45 -3.66
CA ALA A 197 9.41 -6.69 -3.27
C ALA A 197 10.28 -7.43 -2.24
N GLU A 198 9.73 -8.37 -1.49
CA GLU A 198 10.51 -9.20 -0.55
C GLU A 198 11.52 -10.09 -1.30
N LYS A 199 11.21 -10.44 -2.56
CA LYS A 199 12.10 -11.22 -3.44
C LYS A 199 13.19 -10.37 -4.11
N ALA A 200 13.00 -9.05 -4.16
CA ALA A 200 14.01 -8.14 -4.69
C ALA A 200 15.11 -7.90 -3.66
N PRO A 201 16.41 -7.97 -4.02
CA PRO A 201 17.54 -7.85 -3.08
C PRO A 201 17.47 -6.58 -2.23
N ASP A 202 17.06 -5.47 -2.82
CA ASP A 202 17.05 -4.15 -2.17
C ASP A 202 15.63 -3.61 -1.90
N GLY A 203 14.61 -4.36 -2.29
CA GLY A 203 13.22 -3.92 -2.20
C GLY A 203 12.90 -2.71 -3.07
N ALA A 204 11.62 -2.42 -3.21
CA ALA A 204 11.11 -1.18 -3.80
C ALA A 204 9.85 -0.75 -3.05
N ALA A 205 9.64 0.55 -2.91
CA ALA A 205 8.37 1.09 -2.43
C ALA A 205 7.41 1.30 -3.60
N PHE A 206 6.12 1.14 -3.35
CA PHE A 206 5.09 1.25 -4.37
C PHE A 206 4.13 2.39 -4.05
N VAL A 207 3.99 3.34 -4.95
CA VAL A 207 3.13 4.53 -4.80
C VAL A 207 1.92 4.38 -5.71
N GLY A 208 0.74 4.65 -5.19
CA GLY A 208 -0.51 4.60 -5.93
C GLY A 208 -1.67 5.26 -5.19
N PRO A 209 -2.89 4.88 -5.50
CA PRO A 209 -3.28 3.93 -6.55
C PRO A 209 -3.14 4.51 -7.95
N THR A 210 -3.03 3.62 -8.96
CA THR A 210 -3.16 3.98 -10.38
C THR A 210 -4.44 3.39 -10.99
N ASP A 211 -5.15 2.63 -10.20
CA ASP A 211 -6.39 1.94 -10.52
C ASP A 211 -7.55 2.94 -10.67
N PRO A 212 -8.19 3.05 -11.86
CA PRO A 212 -9.32 3.96 -12.07
C PRO A 212 -10.51 3.68 -11.16
N THR A 213 -10.73 2.41 -10.78
CA THR A 213 -11.84 2.04 -9.89
C THR A 213 -11.64 2.50 -8.45
N GLY A 214 -10.41 2.78 -8.04
CA GLY A 214 -10.10 3.36 -6.75
C GLY A 214 -10.52 4.82 -6.60
N ASN A 215 -10.71 5.54 -7.70
CA ASN A 215 -11.00 6.97 -7.68
C ASN A 215 -12.33 7.32 -6.99
N ALA A 216 -13.29 6.39 -6.98
CA ALA A 216 -14.61 6.64 -6.40
C ALA A 216 -14.59 6.85 -4.87
N TRP A 217 -13.61 6.31 -4.17
CA TRP A 217 -13.51 6.35 -2.71
C TRP A 217 -12.18 6.89 -2.17
N PHE A 218 -11.15 6.99 -3.03
CA PHE A 218 -9.84 7.50 -2.62
C PHE A 218 -9.85 9.04 -2.64
N PRO A 219 -9.41 9.74 -1.57
CA PRO A 219 -9.42 11.20 -1.55
C PRO A 219 -8.53 11.79 -2.65
N GLU A 220 -9.03 12.76 -3.42
CA GLU A 220 -8.34 13.37 -4.58
C GLU A 220 -6.93 13.86 -4.29
N SER A 221 -6.70 14.39 -3.10
CA SER A 221 -5.40 14.94 -2.68
C SER A 221 -4.45 13.92 -2.10
N HIS A 222 -4.86 12.66 -1.96
CA HIS A 222 -4.10 11.63 -1.26
C HIS A 222 -3.50 10.60 -2.21
N LEU A 223 -2.41 10.02 -1.76
CA LEU A 223 -1.75 8.85 -2.32
C LEU A 223 -1.55 7.82 -1.22
N VAL A 224 -1.25 6.61 -1.62
CA VAL A 224 -0.79 5.56 -0.72
C VAL A 224 0.62 5.15 -1.09
N ILE A 225 1.42 4.77 -0.10
CA ILE A 225 2.71 4.13 -0.32
C ILE A 225 2.76 2.81 0.44
N GLY A 226 3.03 1.74 -0.29
CA GLY A 226 3.31 0.40 0.24
C GLY A 226 4.82 0.20 0.38
N LEU A 227 5.27 -0.02 1.61
CA LEU A 227 6.68 -0.09 1.99
C LEU A 227 7.03 -1.52 2.45
N PRO A 228 7.90 -2.27 1.77
CA PRO A 228 8.45 -3.49 2.35
C PRO A 228 9.05 -3.23 3.71
N ILE A 229 8.95 -4.19 4.64
CA ILE A 229 9.43 -3.98 6.02
C ILE A 229 10.93 -3.65 6.08
N LYS A 230 11.74 -4.20 5.17
CA LYS A 230 13.18 -3.89 5.08
C LYS A 230 13.39 -2.40 4.76
N VAL A 231 12.65 -1.88 3.78
CA VAL A 231 12.69 -0.46 3.39
C VAL A 231 12.23 0.42 4.54
N SER A 232 11.12 0.06 5.20
CA SER A 232 10.59 0.80 6.36
C SER A 232 11.60 0.91 7.51
N ARG A 233 12.31 -0.17 7.82
CA ARG A 233 13.37 -0.18 8.84
C ARG A 233 14.53 0.72 8.46
N GLN A 234 15.00 0.61 7.21
CA GLN A 234 16.08 1.45 6.70
C GLN A 234 15.71 2.93 6.76
N MET A 235 14.49 3.30 6.33
CA MET A 235 13.99 4.68 6.45
C MET A 235 14.03 5.18 7.89
N CYS A 236 13.64 4.35 8.86
CA CYS A 236 13.65 4.72 10.28
C CYS A 236 15.07 4.92 10.85
N GLU A 237 16.06 4.19 10.34
CA GLU A 237 17.46 4.37 10.68
C GLU A 237 18.03 5.65 10.08
N ASP A 238 17.68 5.94 8.82
CA ASP A 238 18.17 7.08 8.06
C ASP A 238 17.56 8.40 8.47
N LEU A 239 16.38 8.38 9.10
CA LEU A 239 15.59 9.57 9.42
C LEU A 239 16.37 10.67 10.12
N LYS A 240 17.15 10.31 11.15
CA LYS A 240 17.94 11.25 11.96
C LYS A 240 19.03 12.00 11.17
N ASP A 241 19.52 11.41 10.08
CA ASP A 241 20.58 11.95 9.26
C ASP A 241 20.07 12.56 7.94
N SER A 242 18.79 12.34 7.62
CA SER A 242 18.13 12.78 6.41
C SER A 242 17.73 14.27 6.43
N PHE A 243 17.33 14.79 5.27
CA PHE A 243 16.80 16.14 5.12
C PHE A 243 15.57 16.41 5.97
N ILE A 244 14.81 15.38 6.34
CA ILE A 244 13.59 15.52 7.14
C ILE A 244 13.91 16.06 8.53
N GLU A 245 14.94 15.54 9.20
CA GLU A 245 15.35 15.99 10.52
C GLU A 245 16.48 17.04 10.49
N LYS A 246 17.43 16.95 9.54
CA LYS A 246 18.54 17.90 9.46
C LYS A 246 18.17 19.24 8.84
N LYS A 247 17.21 19.26 7.90
CA LYS A 247 16.75 20.48 7.21
C LYS A 247 15.23 20.45 6.99
N PRO A 248 14.42 20.53 8.05
CA PRO A 248 12.96 20.43 7.94
C PRO A 248 12.34 21.48 7.01
N SER A 249 12.99 22.62 6.80
CA SER A 249 12.53 23.64 5.85
C SER A 249 12.60 23.21 4.39
N LEU A 250 13.37 22.17 4.05
CA LEU A 250 13.35 21.57 2.72
C LEU A 250 12.20 20.58 2.58
N ALA A 251 11.96 19.78 3.61
CA ALA A 251 10.86 18.84 3.62
C ALA A 251 9.49 19.56 3.66
N TYR A 252 9.40 20.62 4.47
CA TYR A 252 8.17 21.36 4.77
C TYR A 252 8.42 22.87 4.63
N PRO A 253 8.53 23.40 3.40
CA PRO A 253 8.86 24.79 3.15
C PRO A 253 7.70 25.72 3.55
N LYS A 254 8.02 26.85 4.17
CA LYS A 254 7.05 27.91 4.50
C LYS A 254 6.59 28.70 3.27
N ARG A 255 7.42 28.76 2.22
CA ARG A 255 7.12 29.50 0.98
C ARG A 255 6.86 28.52 -0.14
N ARG A 256 5.73 28.67 -0.82
CA ARG A 256 5.31 27.86 -1.97
C ARG A 256 4.94 28.74 -3.14
N VAL A 257 5.07 28.21 -4.35
CA VAL A 257 4.48 28.82 -5.54
C VAL A 257 3.00 28.42 -5.58
N ASN A 258 2.12 29.39 -5.67
CA ASN A 258 0.70 29.14 -5.92
C ASN A 258 0.55 28.68 -7.38
N PRO A 259 -0.28 27.65 -7.69
CA PRO A 259 -0.60 27.26 -9.06
C PRO A 259 -1.15 28.41 -9.93
N THR A 260 -1.75 29.44 -9.33
CA THR A 260 -2.24 30.65 -10.00
C THR A 260 -1.14 31.71 -10.24
N GLY A 261 0.12 31.42 -9.94
CA GLY A 261 1.27 32.28 -10.25
C GLY A 261 1.70 33.27 -9.16
N SER A 262 0.96 33.44 -8.07
CA SER A 262 1.39 34.25 -6.91
C SER A 262 2.13 33.41 -5.86
N ALA A 263 3.23 33.93 -5.31
CA ALA A 263 3.88 33.27 -4.19
C ALA A 263 3.08 33.49 -2.90
N THR A 264 2.54 32.43 -2.29
CA THR A 264 1.91 32.51 -0.97
C THR A 264 2.93 32.30 0.12
N LYS A 265 2.99 33.21 1.09
CA LYS A 265 3.61 32.93 2.40
C LYS A 265 2.53 32.21 3.22
N THR A 266 2.77 30.99 3.63
CA THR A 266 2.05 30.39 4.75
C THR A 266 2.68 30.91 6.03
N GLU A 267 1.91 31.63 6.83
CA GLU A 267 2.29 32.12 8.17
C GLU A 267 2.57 30.95 9.12
#